data_e1381d626494bdaa9cfe5bd6d72f7db0
#
_entry.id   e1381d626494bdaa9cfe5bd6d72f7db0
#
_cell.length_a   1.000
_cell.length_b   1.000
_cell.length_c   1.000
_cell.angle_alpha   90.00
_cell.angle_beta   90.00
_cell.angle_gamma   90.00
#
_symmetry.space_group_name_H-M   'P 1'
#
loop_
_entity.id
_entity.type
_entity.pdbx_description
1 polymer ?
#
loop_
_entity_poly.entity_id
_entity_poly.type
_entity_poly.pdbx_seq_one_letter_code
_entity_poly.pdbx_strand_id
1 'polypeptide(L)'
;GVFSSMEDFINRMTNKEVNRRTIENFIKSGAMDSLPGTRRQKVAVAPVLLDNKARERKNAWEGQMSLFDLVSEEEKKEYQVSFPDVGEYSKEELLAFEKDILGVYISGHPLDDYEGLWRKNITATAADFIVDEETEEAAVKDGMKAVVGGLVAGKVVKTTRSNQLMAFITLEDLMGSVE
;
A
#
# COMPACT_ATOMS: atom_id res chain seq x y z
N GLY A 1 -11.75 -19.95 7.53
CA GLY A 1 -11.88 -20.16 6.09
C GLY A 1 -11.53 -18.91 5.33
N VAL A 2 -11.41 -18.99 4.01
CA VAL A 2 -11.15 -17.85 3.12
C VAL A 2 -12.32 -16.87 3.19
N PHE A 3 -12.06 -15.58 3.08
CA PHE A 3 -13.09 -14.55 3.00
C PHE A 3 -13.66 -14.49 1.58
N SER A 4 -14.96 -14.37 1.46
CA SER A 4 -15.68 -14.33 0.16
C SER A 4 -15.97 -12.91 -0.32
N SER A 5 -16.06 -11.95 0.59
CA SER A 5 -16.36 -10.55 0.30
C SER A 5 -15.82 -9.62 1.39
N MET A 6 -15.86 -8.31 1.12
CA MET A 6 -15.57 -7.27 2.13
C MET A 6 -16.54 -7.34 3.31
N GLU A 7 -17.79 -7.63 3.04
CA GLU A 7 -18.82 -7.76 4.06
C GLU A 7 -18.55 -8.99 4.96
N ASP A 8 -18.24 -10.16 4.38
CA ASP A 8 -17.84 -11.36 5.11
C ASP A 8 -16.61 -11.07 5.99
N PHE A 9 -15.61 -10.36 5.46
CA PHE A 9 -14.44 -9.94 6.23
C PHE A 9 -14.84 -9.05 7.42
N ILE A 10 -15.62 -8.00 7.20
CA ILE A 10 -16.03 -7.06 8.26
C ILE A 10 -16.89 -7.78 9.30
N ASN A 11 -17.78 -8.67 8.87
CA ASN A 11 -18.64 -9.41 9.78
C ASN A 11 -17.89 -10.35 10.72
N ARG A 12 -16.83 -10.98 10.23
CA ARG A 12 -16.04 -11.96 10.97
C ARG A 12 -14.90 -11.34 11.79
N MET A 13 -14.34 -10.21 11.33
CA MET A 13 -13.12 -9.63 11.89
C MET A 13 -13.34 -8.36 12.72
N THR A 14 -14.54 -7.76 12.73
CA THR A 14 -14.77 -6.54 13.49
C THR A 14 -14.71 -6.79 15.00
N ASN A 15 -13.57 -6.52 15.58
CA ASN A 15 -13.32 -6.39 16.99
C ASN A 15 -12.74 -4.98 17.28
N LYS A 16 -12.26 -4.74 18.48
CA LYS A 16 -11.67 -3.43 18.85
C LYS A 16 -10.39 -3.09 18.08
N GLU A 17 -9.69 -4.08 17.54
CA GLU A 17 -8.41 -3.92 16.85
C GLU A 17 -8.59 -3.62 15.36
N VAL A 18 -9.66 -4.13 14.74
CA VAL A 18 -9.96 -3.89 13.34
C VAL A 18 -10.92 -2.71 13.20
N ASN A 19 -10.35 -1.53 13.11
CA ASN A 19 -11.05 -0.27 12.92
C ASN A 19 -11.03 0.17 11.45
N ARG A 20 -11.69 1.29 11.14
CA ARG A 20 -11.76 1.86 9.79
C ARG A 20 -10.37 2.03 9.15
N ARG A 21 -9.41 2.61 9.89
CA ARG A 21 -8.05 2.85 9.38
C ARG A 21 -7.33 1.54 9.04
N THR A 22 -7.50 0.51 9.87
CA THR A 22 -6.94 -0.82 9.62
C THR A 22 -7.49 -1.42 8.34
N ILE A 23 -8.80 -1.31 8.10
CA ILE A 23 -9.45 -1.81 6.88
C ILE A 23 -8.98 -1.04 5.65
N GLU A 24 -8.92 0.30 5.73
CA GLU A 24 -8.38 1.12 4.65
C GLU A 24 -6.93 0.75 4.31
N ASN A 25 -6.09 0.50 5.30
CA ASN A 25 -4.71 0.06 5.10
C ASN A 25 -4.65 -1.32 4.44
N PHE A 26 -5.48 -2.29 4.84
CA PHE A 26 -5.55 -3.60 4.19
C PHE A 26 -5.98 -3.48 2.72
N ILE A 27 -6.92 -2.60 2.41
CA ILE A 27 -7.35 -2.38 1.02
C ILE A 27 -6.21 -1.73 0.22
N LYS A 28 -5.65 -0.64 0.72
CA LYS A 28 -4.62 0.14 0.03
C LYS A 28 -3.32 -0.63 -0.17
N SER A 29 -2.95 -1.48 0.79
CA SER A 29 -1.77 -2.36 0.68
C SER A 29 -1.93 -3.53 -0.29
N GLY A 30 -3.15 -3.75 -0.83
CA GLY A 30 -3.43 -4.89 -1.70
C GLY A 30 -3.78 -6.19 -0.98
N ALA A 31 -3.77 -6.22 0.36
CA ALA A 31 -4.08 -7.42 1.13
C ALA A 31 -5.49 -7.98 0.88
N MET A 32 -6.37 -7.17 0.29
CA MET A 32 -7.75 -7.55 -0.06
C MET A 32 -7.99 -7.66 -1.57
N ASP A 33 -6.96 -7.75 -2.40
CA ASP A 33 -7.12 -7.80 -3.86
C ASP A 33 -7.78 -9.09 -4.35
N SER A 34 -7.72 -10.16 -3.56
CA SER A 34 -8.44 -11.41 -3.83
C SER A 34 -9.96 -11.29 -3.67
N LEU A 35 -10.46 -10.25 -3.00
CA LEU A 35 -11.89 -9.99 -2.83
C LEU A 35 -12.44 -9.18 -4.02
N PRO A 36 -13.74 -9.35 -4.36
CA PRO A 36 -14.38 -8.61 -5.45
C PRO A 36 -14.24 -7.11 -5.34
N GLY A 37 -14.16 -6.42 -6.49
CA GLY A 37 -14.06 -4.96 -6.59
C GLY A 37 -12.63 -4.43 -6.62
N THR A 38 -12.46 -3.21 -7.15
CA THR A 38 -11.17 -2.50 -7.17
C THR A 38 -10.82 -1.97 -5.78
N ARG A 39 -9.55 -1.62 -5.52
CA ARG A 39 -9.16 -1.00 -4.25
C ARG A 39 -9.95 0.29 -4.01
N ARG A 40 -10.15 1.11 -5.04
CA ARG A 40 -10.91 2.36 -4.95
C ARG A 40 -12.37 2.11 -4.59
N GLN A 41 -13.01 1.12 -5.19
CA GLN A 41 -14.37 0.71 -4.86
C GLN A 41 -14.49 0.22 -3.42
N LYS A 42 -13.55 -0.62 -2.98
CA LYS A 42 -13.50 -1.15 -1.61
C LYS A 42 -13.34 -0.04 -0.56
N VAL A 43 -12.46 0.95 -0.83
CA VAL A 43 -12.31 2.12 0.05
C VAL A 43 -13.62 2.91 0.16
N ALA A 44 -14.33 3.07 -0.96
CA ALA A 44 -15.59 3.82 -0.98
C ALA A 44 -16.71 3.12 -0.19
N VAL A 45 -16.80 1.79 -0.23
CA VAL A 45 -17.87 1.04 0.48
C VAL A 45 -17.54 0.70 1.92
N ALA A 46 -16.27 0.65 2.31
CA ALA A 46 -15.83 0.26 3.64
C ALA A 46 -16.52 1.04 4.77
N PRO A 47 -16.68 2.38 4.72
CA PRO A 47 -17.40 3.13 5.74
C PRO A 47 -18.85 2.69 5.91
N VAL A 48 -19.56 2.48 4.80
CA VAL A 48 -20.97 2.07 4.82
C VAL A 48 -21.14 0.69 5.45
N LEU A 49 -20.27 -0.26 5.09
CA LEU A 49 -20.29 -1.61 5.68
C LEU A 49 -20.00 -1.58 7.18
N LEU A 50 -19.06 -0.75 7.62
CA LEU A 50 -18.74 -0.58 9.04
C LEU A 50 -19.89 0.05 9.83
N ASP A 51 -20.54 1.07 9.27
CA ASP A 51 -21.68 1.74 9.89
C ASP A 51 -22.88 0.79 10.01
N ASN A 52 -23.14 -0.01 8.97
CA ASN A 52 -24.19 -1.03 9.00
C ASN A 52 -23.92 -2.04 10.12
N LYS A 53 -22.68 -2.52 10.22
CA LYS A 53 -22.28 -3.46 11.27
C LYS A 53 -22.40 -2.87 12.69
N ALA A 54 -22.04 -1.60 12.85
CA ALA A 54 -22.19 -0.90 14.11
C ALA A 54 -23.67 -0.78 14.53
N ARG A 55 -24.56 -0.50 13.57
CA ARG A 55 -26.02 -0.44 13.82
C ARG A 55 -26.59 -1.81 14.18
N GLU A 56 -26.21 -2.89 13.48
CA GLU A 56 -26.63 -4.25 13.79
C GLU A 56 -26.25 -4.63 15.24
N ARG A 57 -25.00 -4.34 15.64
CA ARG A 57 -24.54 -4.60 17.02
C ARG A 57 -25.33 -3.84 18.05
N LYS A 58 -25.66 -2.57 17.80
CA LYS A 58 -26.46 -1.76 18.71
C LYS A 58 -27.87 -2.33 18.86
N ASN A 59 -28.50 -2.68 17.74
CA ASN A 59 -29.86 -3.24 17.73
C ASN A 59 -29.89 -4.60 18.46
N ALA A 60 -28.90 -5.46 18.22
CA ALA A 60 -28.79 -6.75 18.93
C ALA A 60 -28.60 -6.58 20.45
N TRP A 61 -27.87 -5.56 20.88
CA TRP A 61 -27.68 -5.25 22.31
C TRP A 61 -28.96 -4.73 22.98
N GLU A 62 -29.77 -3.95 22.23
CA GLU A 62 -31.04 -3.39 22.73
C GLU A 62 -32.19 -4.41 22.68
N GLY A 63 -31.92 -5.68 22.29
CA GLY A 63 -32.92 -6.75 22.24
C GLY A 63 -33.97 -6.54 21.12
N GLN A 64 -33.75 -5.60 20.22
CA GLN A 64 -34.57 -5.41 19.03
C GLN A 64 -34.16 -6.43 17.97
N MET A 65 -35.08 -7.33 17.60
CA MET A 65 -34.89 -8.16 16.40
C MET A 65 -34.74 -7.24 15.19
N SER A 66 -33.63 -7.39 14.48
CA SER A 66 -33.43 -6.67 13.21
C SER A 66 -34.50 -7.12 12.23
N LEU A 67 -35.06 -6.18 11.48
CA LEU A 67 -35.95 -6.49 10.35
C LEU A 67 -35.25 -7.46 9.36
N PHE A 68 -33.91 -7.42 9.30
CA PHE A 68 -33.06 -8.32 8.52
C PHE A 68 -33.06 -9.78 9.01
N ASP A 69 -33.38 -10.05 10.27
CA ASP A 69 -33.49 -11.43 10.78
C ASP A 69 -34.80 -12.11 10.31
N LEU A 70 -35.75 -11.31 9.81
CA LEU A 70 -37.04 -11.76 9.30
C LEU A 70 -37.07 -11.86 7.76
N VAL A 71 -36.04 -11.38 7.08
CA VAL A 71 -35.96 -11.31 5.62
C VAL A 71 -35.30 -12.56 5.07
N SER A 72 -35.80 -13.10 3.96
CA SER A 72 -35.24 -14.29 3.30
C SER A 72 -33.81 -14.03 2.76
N GLU A 73 -33.03 -15.10 2.57
CA GLU A 73 -31.65 -14.99 1.99
C GLU A 73 -31.66 -14.37 0.58
N GLU A 74 -32.76 -14.44 -0.14
CA GLU A 74 -32.91 -13.82 -1.46
C GLU A 74 -33.13 -12.31 -1.36
N GLU A 75 -33.90 -11.86 -0.38
CA GLU A 75 -34.11 -10.43 -0.10
C GLU A 75 -32.84 -9.79 0.52
N LYS A 76 -32.05 -10.54 1.29
CA LYS A 76 -30.74 -10.07 1.79
C LYS A 76 -29.76 -9.73 0.66
N LYS A 77 -29.85 -10.39 -0.50
CA LYS A 77 -29.02 -10.07 -1.67
C LYS A 77 -29.35 -8.71 -2.29
N GLU A 78 -30.58 -8.26 -2.18
CA GLU A 78 -31.04 -6.96 -2.69
C GLU A 78 -30.50 -5.79 -1.86
N TYR A 79 -30.12 -6.05 -0.61
CA TYR A 79 -29.52 -5.07 0.30
C TYR A 79 -27.99 -5.13 0.36
N GLN A 80 -27.35 -5.94 -0.49
CA GLN A 80 -25.90 -5.94 -0.58
C GLN A 80 -25.40 -4.57 -1.06
N VAL A 81 -24.41 -4.04 -0.36
CA VAL A 81 -23.78 -2.77 -0.74
C VAL A 81 -23.17 -2.93 -2.13
N SER A 82 -23.80 -2.29 -3.13
CA SER A 82 -23.26 -2.29 -4.49
C SER A 82 -22.01 -1.42 -4.56
N PHE A 83 -21.01 -1.88 -5.31
CA PHE A 83 -19.85 -1.06 -5.58
C PHE A 83 -20.22 0.16 -6.43
N PRO A 84 -19.72 1.35 -6.10
CA PRO A 84 -19.91 2.52 -6.94
C PRO A 84 -19.24 2.32 -8.30
N ASP A 85 -19.78 2.97 -9.32
CA ASP A 85 -19.17 2.98 -10.65
C ASP A 85 -17.98 3.95 -10.68
N VAL A 86 -16.87 3.51 -10.05
CA VAL A 86 -15.59 4.20 -10.04
C VAL A 86 -14.51 3.24 -10.51
N GLY A 87 -13.62 3.74 -11.35
CA GLY A 87 -12.45 2.99 -11.80
C GLY A 87 -11.48 2.66 -10.67
N GLU A 88 -10.37 2.01 -10.99
CA GLU A 88 -9.27 1.79 -10.05
C GLU A 88 -8.45 3.08 -9.89
N TYR A 89 -7.64 3.13 -8.85
CA TYR A 89 -6.56 4.11 -8.71
C TYR A 89 -5.54 3.97 -9.85
N SER A 90 -4.81 5.04 -10.15
CA SER A 90 -3.69 4.94 -11.10
C SER A 90 -2.59 4.02 -10.57
N LYS A 91 -1.72 3.52 -11.47
CA LYS A 91 -0.57 2.68 -11.06
C LYS A 91 0.31 3.40 -10.03
N GLU A 92 0.53 4.69 -10.23
CA GLU A 92 1.34 5.52 -9.33
C GLU A 92 0.70 5.64 -7.94
N GLU A 93 -0.63 5.82 -7.86
CA GLU A 93 -1.35 5.88 -6.60
C GLU A 93 -1.30 4.54 -5.85
N LEU A 94 -1.48 3.41 -6.56
CA LEU A 94 -1.41 2.07 -5.98
C LEU A 94 -0.02 1.79 -5.39
N LEU A 95 1.04 2.10 -6.14
CA LEU A 95 2.42 1.94 -5.69
C LEU A 95 2.74 2.87 -4.50
N ALA A 96 2.24 4.11 -4.53
CA ALA A 96 2.40 5.04 -3.42
C ALA A 96 1.73 4.53 -2.13
N PHE A 97 0.53 3.94 -2.22
CA PHE A 97 -0.13 3.33 -1.07
C PHE A 97 0.64 2.13 -0.51
N GLU A 98 1.16 1.26 -1.37
CA GLU A 98 1.98 0.12 -0.95
C GLU A 98 3.24 0.62 -0.22
N LYS A 99 3.95 1.58 -0.79
CA LYS A 99 5.15 2.17 -0.19
C LYS A 99 4.87 2.84 1.16
N ASP A 100 3.76 3.60 1.26
CA ASP A 100 3.38 4.29 2.50
C ASP A 100 3.01 3.31 3.64
N ILE A 101 2.32 2.22 3.30
CA ILE A 101 1.78 1.29 4.29
C ILE A 101 2.76 0.16 4.63
N LEU A 102 3.42 -0.40 3.62
CA LEU A 102 4.29 -1.58 3.75
C LEU A 102 5.78 -1.21 3.80
N GLY A 103 6.14 0.01 3.35
CA GLY A 103 7.53 0.42 3.18
C GLY A 103 8.19 -0.12 1.91
N VAL A 104 7.49 -0.98 1.16
CA VAL A 104 7.97 -1.62 -0.08
C VAL A 104 6.90 -1.57 -1.16
N TYR A 105 7.30 -1.71 -2.41
CA TYR A 105 6.40 -1.93 -3.54
C TYR A 105 6.14 -3.43 -3.70
N ILE A 106 4.91 -3.82 -3.97
CA ILE A 106 4.50 -5.22 -4.17
C ILE A 106 4.04 -5.47 -5.61
N SER A 107 3.23 -4.57 -6.17
CA SER A 107 2.60 -4.78 -7.48
C SER A 107 3.44 -4.30 -8.66
N GLY A 108 4.63 -3.74 -8.42
CA GLY A 108 5.57 -3.24 -9.43
C GLY A 108 6.47 -2.16 -8.84
N HIS A 109 7.26 -1.51 -9.69
CA HIS A 109 8.11 -0.40 -9.27
C HIS A 109 7.83 0.85 -10.15
N PRO A 110 7.91 2.09 -9.61
CA PRO A 110 7.69 3.29 -10.41
C PRO A 110 8.66 3.45 -11.60
N LEU A 111 9.83 2.82 -11.54
CA LEU A 111 10.83 2.83 -12.63
C LEU A 111 10.62 1.74 -13.67
N ASP A 112 9.65 0.81 -13.52
CA ASP A 112 9.45 -0.29 -14.47
C ASP A 112 9.30 0.21 -15.91
N ASP A 113 8.50 1.26 -16.09
CA ASP A 113 8.22 1.82 -17.43
C ASP A 113 9.43 2.56 -18.02
N TYR A 114 10.44 2.86 -17.20
CA TYR A 114 11.67 3.56 -17.55
C TYR A 114 12.90 2.65 -17.51
N GLU A 115 12.77 1.36 -17.22
CA GLU A 115 13.89 0.43 -17.03
C GLU A 115 14.90 0.46 -18.19
N GLY A 116 14.43 0.43 -19.43
CA GLY A 116 15.29 0.45 -20.61
C GLY A 116 16.11 1.75 -20.76
N LEU A 117 15.53 2.90 -20.39
CA LEU A 117 16.21 4.18 -20.37
C LEU A 117 17.19 4.26 -19.19
N TRP A 118 16.75 3.82 -18.02
CA TRP A 118 17.54 3.79 -16.80
C TRP A 118 18.81 2.96 -17.00
N ARG A 119 18.70 1.70 -17.46
CA ARG A 119 19.86 0.82 -17.72
C ARG A 119 20.88 1.39 -18.70
N LYS A 120 20.43 2.20 -19.68
CA LYS A 120 21.34 2.81 -20.68
C LYS A 120 22.14 3.99 -20.12
N ASN A 121 21.66 4.65 -19.08
CA ASN A 121 22.22 5.90 -18.59
C ASN A 121 22.97 5.75 -17.27
N ILE A 122 22.91 4.59 -16.62
CA ILE A 122 23.64 4.32 -15.38
C ILE A 122 24.90 3.50 -15.65
N THR A 123 25.86 3.58 -14.75
CA THR A 123 27.05 2.70 -14.71
C THR A 123 27.11 1.85 -13.45
N ALA A 124 26.28 2.17 -12.46
CA ALA A 124 26.15 1.41 -11.23
C ALA A 124 24.70 1.49 -10.70
N THR A 125 24.27 0.44 -10.03
CA THR A 125 22.99 0.34 -9.32
C THR A 125 23.17 0.60 -7.83
N ALA A 126 22.10 0.79 -7.08
CA ALA A 126 22.18 0.93 -5.61
C ALA A 126 22.83 -0.29 -4.94
N ALA A 127 22.61 -1.49 -5.48
CA ALA A 127 23.20 -2.73 -4.96
C ALA A 127 24.74 -2.75 -5.06
N ASP A 128 25.32 -2.09 -6.07
CA ASP A 128 26.78 -2.08 -6.30
C ASP A 128 27.55 -1.33 -5.20
N PHE A 129 26.87 -0.54 -4.37
CA PHE A 129 27.44 0.18 -3.21
C PHE A 129 27.34 -0.61 -1.92
N ILE A 130 26.63 -1.73 -1.90
CA ILE A 130 26.51 -2.58 -0.72
C ILE A 130 27.72 -3.51 -0.66
N VAL A 131 28.31 -3.62 0.53
CA VAL A 131 29.40 -4.57 0.77
C VAL A 131 28.84 -5.98 0.74
N ASP A 132 29.36 -6.81 -0.13
CA ASP A 132 29.06 -8.22 -0.19
C ASP A 132 29.65 -8.95 1.02
N GLU A 133 28.85 -9.77 1.69
CA GLU A 133 29.25 -10.44 2.94
C GLU A 133 30.34 -11.51 2.75
N GLU A 134 30.45 -12.10 1.55
CA GLU A 134 31.45 -13.14 1.27
C GLU A 134 32.79 -12.57 0.85
N THR A 135 32.75 -11.48 0.06
CA THR A 135 33.99 -10.85 -0.48
C THR A 135 34.50 -9.70 0.37
N GLU A 136 33.67 -9.19 1.31
CA GLU A 136 33.92 -8.00 2.13
C GLU A 136 34.20 -6.73 1.28
N GLU A 137 33.79 -6.72 0.00
CA GLU A 137 34.01 -5.60 -0.92
C GLU A 137 32.69 -5.17 -1.59
N ALA A 138 32.54 -3.87 -1.88
CA ALA A 138 31.50 -3.34 -2.76
C ALA A 138 32.03 -3.32 -4.19
N ALA A 139 31.13 -3.46 -5.17
CA ALA A 139 31.50 -3.38 -6.60
C ALA A 139 32.00 -1.97 -6.97
N VAL A 140 31.39 -0.93 -6.41
CA VAL A 140 31.86 0.46 -6.52
C VAL A 140 32.80 0.76 -5.35
N LYS A 141 34.06 1.01 -5.67
CA LYS A 141 35.13 1.29 -4.69
C LYS A 141 35.34 2.80 -4.51
N ASP A 142 35.92 3.18 -3.39
CA ASP A 142 36.26 4.59 -3.11
C ASP A 142 37.12 5.19 -4.24
N GLY A 143 36.77 6.42 -4.64
CA GLY A 143 37.42 7.14 -5.74
C GLY A 143 36.93 6.75 -7.14
N MET A 144 36.10 5.73 -7.30
CA MET A 144 35.49 5.40 -8.61
C MET A 144 34.42 6.42 -8.99
N LYS A 145 34.35 6.73 -10.30
CA LYS A 145 33.24 7.51 -10.86
C LYS A 145 32.10 6.57 -11.24
N ALA A 146 30.93 6.80 -10.65
CA ALA A 146 29.72 6.08 -10.98
C ALA A 146 28.61 7.05 -11.39
N VAL A 147 27.76 6.61 -12.29
CA VAL A 147 26.49 7.28 -12.64
C VAL A 147 25.37 6.41 -12.12
N VAL A 148 24.63 6.94 -11.19
CA VAL A 148 23.43 6.31 -10.60
C VAL A 148 22.19 7.06 -11.04
N GLY A 149 21.07 6.37 -11.11
CA GLY A 149 19.79 6.96 -11.44
C GLY A 149 18.69 6.28 -10.65
N GLY A 150 17.71 7.04 -10.19
CA GLY A 150 16.63 6.49 -9.39
C GLY A 150 15.60 7.54 -9.01
N LEU A 151 14.68 7.15 -8.15
CA LEU A 151 13.71 8.02 -7.51
C LEU A 151 14.35 8.66 -6.27
N VAL A 152 14.06 9.93 -6.02
CA VAL A 152 14.43 10.57 -4.75
C VAL A 152 13.46 10.10 -3.68
N ALA A 153 13.85 9.08 -2.92
CA ALA A 153 13.07 8.52 -1.83
C ALA A 153 13.17 9.35 -0.54
N GLY A 154 14.28 10.08 -0.36
CA GLY A 154 14.50 10.93 0.81
C GLY A 154 15.42 12.11 0.53
N LYS A 155 15.22 13.20 1.27
CA LYS A 155 16.08 14.37 1.24
C LYS A 155 16.17 15.00 2.63
N VAL A 156 17.36 15.09 3.16
CA VAL A 156 17.65 15.77 4.42
C VAL A 156 18.64 16.90 4.17
N VAL A 157 18.22 18.15 4.41
CA VAL A 157 19.09 19.32 4.27
C VAL A 157 19.64 19.70 5.64
N LYS A 158 20.92 19.89 5.73
CA LYS A 158 21.64 20.33 6.95
C LYS A 158 22.52 21.53 6.65
N THR A 159 22.73 22.37 7.65
CA THR A 159 23.73 23.45 7.60
C THR A 159 25.03 22.94 8.22
N THR A 160 26.14 23.03 7.50
CA THR A 160 27.46 22.65 7.99
C THR A 160 27.99 23.64 9.05
N ARG A 161 29.04 23.27 9.75
CA ARG A 161 29.71 24.17 10.71
C ARG A 161 30.24 25.45 10.06
N SER A 162 30.54 25.43 8.77
CA SER A 162 30.97 26.58 7.97
C SER A 162 29.79 27.41 7.40
N ASN A 163 28.56 27.18 7.89
CA ASN A 163 27.33 27.86 7.45
C ASN A 163 26.98 27.64 5.96
N GLN A 164 27.40 26.50 5.38
CA GLN A 164 27.05 26.10 4.04
C GLN A 164 25.90 25.08 4.08
N LEU A 165 25.04 25.05 3.06
CA LEU A 165 23.99 24.06 2.93
C LEU A 165 24.57 22.75 2.35
N MET A 166 24.16 21.64 2.93
CA MET A 166 24.48 20.28 2.52
C MET A 166 23.20 19.47 2.50
N ALA A 167 23.07 18.55 1.55
CA ALA A 167 21.92 17.66 1.48
C ALA A 167 22.37 16.20 1.42
N PHE A 168 21.68 15.36 2.16
CA PHE A 168 21.71 13.90 2.01
C PHE A 168 20.49 13.53 1.16
N ILE A 169 20.70 12.80 0.09
CA ILE A 169 19.67 12.39 -0.84
C ILE A 169 19.68 10.88 -0.94
N THR A 170 18.56 10.25 -0.55
CA THR A 170 18.37 8.82 -0.74
C THR A 170 17.78 8.60 -2.13
N LEU A 171 18.52 7.92 -3.00
CA LEU A 171 18.05 7.43 -4.30
C LEU A 171 17.62 5.99 -4.17
N GLU A 172 16.45 5.68 -4.70
CA GLU A 172 15.90 4.32 -4.80
C GLU A 172 15.80 3.91 -6.26
N ASP A 173 16.38 2.78 -6.60
CA ASP A 173 16.30 2.18 -7.94
C ASP A 173 15.66 0.79 -7.90
N LEU A 174 15.70 0.05 -9.02
CA LEU A 174 15.13 -1.30 -9.12
C LEU A 174 15.87 -2.35 -8.27
N MET A 175 17.07 -2.04 -7.77
CA MET A 175 17.95 -2.96 -7.05
C MET A 175 18.08 -2.61 -5.56
N GLY A 176 17.59 -1.44 -5.15
CA GLY A 176 17.66 -1.01 -3.76
C GLY A 176 17.72 0.51 -3.59
N SER A 177 18.36 0.96 -2.50
CA SER A 177 18.54 2.38 -2.22
C SER A 177 19.96 2.71 -1.79
N VAL A 178 20.45 3.90 -2.15
CA VAL A 178 21.75 4.45 -1.79
C VAL A 178 21.60 5.91 -1.38
N GLU A 179 22.38 6.36 -0.35
CA GLU A 179 22.46 7.75 0.07
C GLU A 179 23.70 8.44 -0.51
#